data_e860ec63e1d7680796f81f1c3c3fc3e8
#
_entry.id   e860ec63e1d7680796f81f1c3c3fc3e8
#
_cell.length_a   1.000
_cell.length_b   1.000
_cell.length_c   1.000
_cell.angle_alpha   90.00
_cell.angle_beta   90.00
_cell.angle_gamma   90.00
#
_symmetry.space_group_name_H-M   'P 1'
#
loop_
_entity.id
_entity.type
_entity.pdbx_description
1 polymer ?
#
loop_
_entity_poly.entity_id
_entity_poly.type
_entity_poly.pdbx_seq_one_letter_code
_entity_poly.pdbx_strand_id
1 'polypeptide(L)'
;YFRSWFYQTGQLFPNFASAIGAGQNIYEFTYYGLFNPIFLLSYLLPFVPMMDYIQCSSILLIWGSGMLCYWFCRQHFSERIAFVCGFLYLFSAPLIYHGHRHLMFMNYLPFLFWALFAVRRCQTHHHVSISLILASICILGCSFFFAVGSFLTIALYAGFLYLQESGLKKSFLLRILVHLFFAGMLCMCFLLPTALALLQGRSETHLDKKFWLEVFVPTVQLSYFFYQPYGVGLTITGLFALLVGCWTKKKAVRFLSVTLLLLLCLPMLLYLINGFQYLDGKAYIPLLPLAILVYGFFFQSLQTKQISWKTILPLFVLLLASGFFFAWNML
;
A
#
# COMPACT_ATOMS: atom_id res chain seq x y z
N TYR A 1 -24.54 7.76 9.49
CA TYR A 1 -24.67 8.19 10.88
C TYR A 1 -23.92 9.50 11.13
N PHE A 2 -22.58 9.58 11.00
CA PHE A 2 -21.77 10.78 11.36
C PHE A 2 -22.19 12.03 10.56
N ARG A 3 -22.44 11.89 9.27
CA ARG A 3 -22.92 13.01 8.44
C ARG A 3 -24.30 13.51 8.88
N SER A 4 -25.24 12.61 9.22
CA SER A 4 -26.54 12.99 9.76
C SER A 4 -26.43 13.68 11.11
N TRP A 5 -25.51 13.17 11.97
CA TRP A 5 -25.19 13.81 13.25
C TRP A 5 -24.71 15.26 13.08
N PHE A 6 -23.79 15.49 12.12
CA PHE A 6 -23.29 16.83 11.81
C PHE A 6 -24.42 17.80 11.43
N TYR A 7 -25.37 17.39 10.57
CA TYR A 7 -26.45 18.26 10.19
C TYR A 7 -27.48 18.52 11.30
N GLN A 8 -27.57 17.63 12.27
CA GLN A 8 -28.51 17.79 13.39
C GLN A 8 -27.89 18.62 14.53
N THR A 9 -26.60 18.51 14.77
CA THR A 9 -25.95 19.07 15.97
C THR A 9 -24.92 20.15 15.68
N GLY A 10 -24.44 20.26 14.43
CA GLY A 10 -23.29 21.10 14.07
C GLY A 10 -21.93 20.54 14.48
N GLN A 11 -21.89 19.40 15.19
CA GLN A 11 -20.66 18.76 15.60
C GLN A 11 -20.21 17.74 14.58
N LEU A 12 -18.91 17.73 14.23
CA LEU A 12 -18.37 16.86 13.20
C LEU A 12 -18.56 15.37 13.54
N PHE A 13 -18.36 15.02 14.80
CA PHE A 13 -18.54 13.68 15.35
C PHE A 13 -19.15 13.73 16.76
N PRO A 14 -19.94 12.73 17.17
CA PRO A 14 -20.31 12.57 18.57
C PRO A 14 -19.09 12.12 19.40
N ASN A 15 -19.13 12.33 20.70
CA ASN A 15 -18.10 11.80 21.60
C ASN A 15 -18.14 10.27 21.68
N PHE A 16 -19.33 9.70 21.51
CA PHE A 16 -19.60 8.26 21.56
C PHE A 16 -20.71 7.89 20.59
N ALA A 17 -20.55 6.83 19.84
CA ALA A 17 -21.53 6.36 18.84
C ALA A 17 -22.49 5.34 19.47
N SER A 18 -23.48 5.81 20.21
CA SER A 18 -24.46 4.95 20.91
C SER A 18 -25.32 4.09 19.95
N ALA A 19 -25.59 4.58 18.75
CA ALA A 19 -26.42 3.91 17.75
C ALA A 19 -25.67 2.91 16.86
N ILE A 20 -24.39 2.70 17.05
CA ILE A 20 -23.59 1.78 16.25
C ILE A 20 -23.00 0.70 17.15
N GLY A 21 -23.26 -0.60 16.81
CA GLY A 21 -22.65 -1.73 17.48
C GLY A 21 -22.91 -1.81 18.99
N ALA A 22 -24.12 -1.44 19.42
CA ALA A 22 -24.50 -1.36 20.85
C ALA A 22 -23.73 -0.29 21.66
N GLY A 23 -23.10 0.66 20.98
CA GLY A 23 -22.30 1.74 21.53
C GLY A 23 -20.81 1.47 21.43
N GLN A 24 -20.10 2.33 20.70
CA GLN A 24 -18.67 2.21 20.46
C GLN A 24 -17.98 3.57 20.57
N ASN A 25 -16.71 3.53 21.00
CA ASN A 25 -15.84 4.69 20.91
C ASN A 25 -15.64 5.08 19.44
N ILE A 26 -15.86 6.34 19.10
CA ILE A 26 -15.75 6.79 17.70
C ILE A 26 -14.37 6.55 17.10
N TYR A 27 -13.30 6.56 17.89
CA TYR A 27 -11.94 6.36 17.43
C TYR A 27 -11.67 4.94 16.94
N GLU A 28 -12.50 3.95 17.26
CA GLU A 28 -12.45 2.61 16.70
C GLU A 28 -12.76 2.61 15.19
N PHE A 29 -13.55 3.60 14.74
CA PHE A 29 -13.86 3.78 13.31
C PHE A 29 -12.73 4.44 12.49
N THR A 30 -11.65 4.85 13.12
CA THR A 30 -10.49 5.43 12.42
C THR A 30 -9.85 4.42 11.46
N TYR A 31 -9.93 3.13 11.78
CA TYR A 31 -9.54 2.06 10.87
C TYR A 31 -10.35 2.07 9.57
N TYR A 32 -11.63 2.40 9.65
CA TYR A 32 -12.57 2.43 8.53
C TYR A 32 -12.70 3.80 7.87
N GLY A 33 -11.81 4.75 8.19
CA GLY A 33 -11.75 6.04 7.53
C GLY A 33 -12.63 7.12 8.16
N LEU A 34 -12.76 7.15 9.49
CA LEU A 34 -13.47 8.23 10.21
C LEU A 34 -12.99 9.63 9.78
N PHE A 35 -11.66 9.78 9.63
CA PHE A 35 -11.01 11.03 9.21
C PHE A 35 -10.63 11.05 7.73
N ASN A 36 -11.20 10.15 6.93
CA ASN A 36 -10.93 10.10 5.49
C ASN A 36 -11.35 11.42 4.83
N PRO A 37 -10.42 12.18 4.24
CA PRO A 37 -10.71 13.48 3.67
C PRO A 37 -11.78 13.41 2.56
N ILE A 38 -11.82 12.32 1.81
CA ILE A 38 -12.82 12.11 0.76
C ILE A 38 -14.22 11.94 1.37
N PHE A 39 -14.34 11.17 2.47
CA PHE A 39 -15.63 11.00 3.14
C PHE A 39 -16.09 12.28 3.83
N LEU A 40 -15.17 13.07 4.38
CA LEU A 40 -15.49 14.38 4.95
C LEU A 40 -16.00 15.36 3.89
N LEU A 41 -15.51 15.30 2.64
CA LEU A 41 -16.06 16.10 1.54
C LEU A 41 -17.55 15.81 1.26
N SER A 42 -18.06 14.63 1.60
CA SER A 42 -19.50 14.31 1.47
C SER A 42 -20.39 15.21 2.30
N TYR A 43 -19.85 15.84 3.34
CA TYR A 43 -20.58 16.79 4.19
C TYR A 43 -20.96 18.08 3.44
N LEU A 44 -20.29 18.35 2.32
CA LEU A 44 -20.65 19.47 1.42
C LEU A 44 -21.78 19.10 0.44
N LEU A 45 -22.19 17.82 0.39
CA LEU A 45 -23.16 17.27 -0.56
C LEU A 45 -24.32 16.60 0.17
N PRO A 46 -25.17 17.35 0.91
CA PRO A 46 -26.24 16.77 1.73
C PRO A 46 -27.30 16.00 0.92
N PHE A 47 -27.51 16.40 -0.33
CA PHE A 47 -28.50 15.82 -1.24
C PHE A 47 -28.08 14.49 -1.85
N VAL A 48 -26.80 14.08 -1.76
CA VAL A 48 -26.32 12.80 -2.25
C VAL A 48 -26.42 11.75 -1.13
N PRO A 49 -27.12 10.62 -1.32
CA PRO A 49 -27.10 9.53 -0.34
C PRO A 49 -25.68 9.08 -0.02
N MET A 50 -25.37 8.83 1.26
CA MET A 50 -23.99 8.53 1.68
C MET A 50 -23.46 7.24 1.04
N MET A 51 -24.32 6.25 0.84
CA MET A 51 -23.92 4.98 0.21
C MET A 51 -23.47 5.21 -1.24
N ASP A 52 -24.26 5.97 -2.02
CA ASP A 52 -23.95 6.28 -3.42
C ASP A 52 -22.66 7.11 -3.51
N TYR A 53 -22.48 8.07 -2.58
CA TYR A 53 -21.25 8.85 -2.49
C TYR A 53 -20.03 7.98 -2.25
N ILE A 54 -20.10 7.05 -1.28
CA ILE A 54 -18.98 6.13 -0.97
C ILE A 54 -18.66 5.26 -2.17
N GLN A 55 -19.66 4.69 -2.82
CA GLN A 55 -19.46 3.82 -3.98
C GLN A 55 -18.83 4.60 -5.15
N CYS A 56 -19.42 5.70 -5.56
CA CYS A 56 -18.93 6.52 -6.67
C CYS A 56 -17.52 7.04 -6.40
N SER A 57 -17.29 7.63 -5.22
CA SER A 57 -15.98 8.18 -4.88
C SER A 57 -14.90 7.09 -4.82
N SER A 58 -15.18 5.94 -4.24
CA SER A 58 -14.21 4.84 -4.14
C SER A 58 -13.86 4.24 -5.51
N ILE A 59 -14.84 4.08 -6.40
CA ILE A 59 -14.60 3.63 -7.79
C ILE A 59 -13.72 4.64 -8.52
N LEU A 60 -14.05 5.93 -8.42
CA LEU A 60 -13.26 7.00 -9.04
C LEU A 60 -11.82 7.05 -8.50
N LEU A 61 -11.63 6.82 -7.20
CA LEU A 61 -10.31 6.81 -6.57
C LEU A 61 -9.49 5.59 -7.00
N ILE A 62 -10.09 4.41 -7.14
CA ILE A 62 -9.40 3.22 -7.66
C ILE A 62 -8.98 3.45 -9.11
N TRP A 63 -9.89 3.92 -9.96
CA TRP A 63 -9.58 4.21 -11.35
C TRP A 63 -8.52 5.31 -11.48
N GLY A 64 -8.67 6.40 -10.70
CA GLY A 64 -7.68 7.48 -10.61
C GLY A 64 -6.31 6.99 -10.14
N SER A 65 -6.27 6.03 -9.19
CA SER A 65 -5.00 5.44 -8.75
C SER A 65 -4.29 4.68 -9.86
N GLY A 66 -5.03 4.03 -10.77
CA GLY A 66 -4.48 3.39 -11.96
C GLY A 66 -3.84 4.39 -12.92
N MET A 67 -4.51 5.53 -13.15
CA MET A 67 -3.93 6.63 -13.95
C MET A 67 -2.68 7.21 -13.28
N LEU A 68 -2.71 7.40 -11.96
CA LEU A 68 -1.54 7.87 -11.21
C LEU A 68 -0.39 6.85 -11.24
N CYS A 69 -0.70 5.55 -11.23
CA CYS A 69 0.29 4.49 -11.44
C CYS A 69 0.93 4.58 -12.83
N TYR A 70 0.13 4.79 -13.88
CA TYR A 70 0.65 5.04 -15.22
C TYR A 70 1.61 6.24 -15.22
N TRP A 71 1.20 7.39 -14.67
CA TRP A 71 2.05 8.59 -14.60
C TRP A 71 3.31 8.36 -13.76
N PHE A 72 3.21 7.61 -12.68
CA PHE A 72 4.35 7.21 -11.85
C PHE A 72 5.35 6.38 -12.67
N CYS A 73 4.86 5.37 -13.38
CA CYS A 73 5.69 4.53 -14.24
C CYS A 73 6.28 5.31 -15.43
N ARG A 74 5.57 6.32 -15.99
CA ARG A 74 6.08 7.19 -17.05
C ARG A 74 7.33 7.96 -16.65
N GLN A 75 7.56 8.18 -15.37
CA GLN A 75 8.78 8.82 -14.89
C GLN A 75 10.02 7.92 -15.01
N HIS A 76 9.83 6.62 -15.19
CA HIS A 76 10.91 5.62 -15.23
C HIS A 76 11.00 4.87 -16.54
N PHE A 77 9.91 4.80 -17.31
CA PHE A 77 9.76 3.94 -18.47
C PHE A 77 9.18 4.66 -19.69
N SER A 78 9.30 4.00 -20.85
CA SER A 78 8.59 4.38 -22.06
C SER A 78 7.07 4.29 -21.86
N GLU A 79 6.32 4.99 -22.70
CA GLU A 79 4.86 5.04 -22.65
C GLU A 79 4.22 3.65 -22.66
N ARG A 80 4.67 2.78 -23.56
CA ARG A 80 4.14 1.41 -23.70
C ARG A 80 4.32 0.59 -22.44
N ILE A 81 5.50 0.62 -21.81
CA ILE A 81 5.76 -0.09 -20.57
C ILE A 81 4.93 0.50 -19.42
N ALA A 82 4.86 1.83 -19.34
CA ALA A 82 4.09 2.49 -18.31
C ALA A 82 2.59 2.16 -18.41
N PHE A 83 2.04 2.09 -19.63
CA PHE A 83 0.65 1.69 -19.87
C PHE A 83 0.39 0.26 -19.37
N VAL A 84 1.26 -0.69 -19.73
CA VAL A 84 1.16 -2.07 -19.26
C VAL A 84 1.23 -2.14 -17.73
N CYS A 85 2.14 -1.39 -17.11
CA CYS A 85 2.27 -1.32 -15.66
C CYS A 85 1.00 -0.77 -14.98
N GLY A 86 0.42 0.32 -15.51
CA GLY A 86 -0.82 0.90 -15.00
C GLY A 86 -2.01 -0.07 -15.13
N PHE A 87 -2.07 -0.78 -16.26
CA PHE A 87 -3.07 -1.81 -16.49
C PHE A 87 -2.93 -2.98 -15.50
N LEU A 88 -1.73 -3.53 -15.35
CA LEU A 88 -1.46 -4.60 -14.40
C LEU A 88 -1.74 -4.21 -12.94
N TYR A 89 -1.49 -2.95 -12.59
CA TYR A 89 -1.84 -2.40 -11.30
C TYR A 89 -3.34 -2.47 -11.05
N LEU A 90 -4.16 -1.99 -11.99
CA LEU A 90 -5.63 -2.01 -11.87
C LEU A 90 -6.20 -3.44 -11.79
N PHE A 91 -5.58 -4.38 -12.49
CA PHE A 91 -5.98 -5.79 -12.51
C PHE A 91 -5.26 -6.63 -11.46
N SER A 92 -4.56 -6.03 -10.51
CA SER A 92 -4.02 -6.75 -9.37
C SER A 92 -5.13 -7.29 -8.47
N ALA A 93 -4.92 -8.47 -7.88
CA ALA A 93 -5.94 -9.12 -7.05
C ALA A 93 -6.44 -8.23 -5.88
N PRO A 94 -5.57 -7.49 -5.16
CA PRO A 94 -6.05 -6.60 -4.10
C PRO A 94 -7.02 -5.53 -4.60
N LEU A 95 -6.74 -4.90 -5.75
CA LEU A 95 -7.61 -3.85 -6.28
C LEU A 95 -8.94 -4.41 -6.77
N ILE A 96 -8.94 -5.56 -7.46
CA ILE A 96 -10.18 -6.22 -7.90
C ILE A 96 -11.02 -6.61 -6.69
N TYR A 97 -10.44 -7.29 -5.70
CA TYR A 97 -11.19 -7.81 -4.56
C TYR A 97 -11.72 -6.68 -3.66
N HIS A 98 -10.85 -5.75 -3.25
CA HIS A 98 -11.26 -4.67 -2.36
C HIS A 98 -12.05 -3.58 -3.08
N GLY A 99 -11.83 -3.41 -4.39
CA GLY A 99 -12.66 -2.58 -5.23
C GLY A 99 -14.12 -3.04 -5.33
N HIS A 100 -14.38 -4.31 -5.02
CA HIS A 100 -15.72 -4.89 -4.96
C HIS A 100 -16.27 -5.01 -3.53
N ARG A 101 -15.44 -5.38 -2.55
CA ARG A 101 -15.89 -5.79 -1.21
C ARG A 101 -15.61 -4.77 -0.11
N HIS A 102 -14.47 -4.08 -0.16
CA HIS A 102 -14.03 -3.15 0.87
C HIS A 102 -13.51 -1.85 0.25
N LEU A 103 -14.36 -1.18 -0.52
CA LEU A 103 -14.04 0.03 -1.31
C LEU A 103 -13.22 1.06 -0.50
N MET A 104 -13.60 1.28 0.76
CA MET A 104 -12.97 2.28 1.62
C MET A 104 -11.47 2.00 1.91
N PHE A 105 -11.03 0.72 1.82
CA PHE A 105 -9.63 0.39 2.06
C PHE A 105 -8.69 0.82 0.95
N MET A 106 -9.21 1.17 -0.22
CA MET A 106 -8.39 1.60 -1.37
C MET A 106 -8.26 3.13 -1.48
N ASN A 107 -8.99 3.89 -0.66
CA ASN A 107 -9.07 5.35 -0.80
C ASN A 107 -7.74 6.09 -0.50
N TYR A 108 -6.79 5.46 0.19
CA TYR A 108 -5.46 6.03 0.44
C TYR A 108 -4.53 5.96 -0.79
N LEU A 109 -4.81 5.11 -1.77
CA LEU A 109 -3.91 4.84 -2.90
C LEU A 109 -3.57 6.09 -3.74
N PRO A 110 -4.51 6.96 -4.11
CA PRO A 110 -4.18 8.20 -4.81
C PRO A 110 -3.24 9.11 -4.00
N PHE A 111 -3.42 9.16 -2.68
CA PHE A 111 -2.56 9.95 -1.79
C PHE A 111 -1.17 9.30 -1.66
N LEU A 112 -1.07 7.98 -1.71
CA LEU A 112 0.20 7.28 -1.77
C LEU A 112 0.97 7.67 -3.05
N PHE A 113 0.35 7.65 -4.23
CA PHE A 113 1.00 8.12 -5.45
C PHE A 113 1.38 9.59 -5.37
N TRP A 114 0.52 10.45 -4.80
CA TRP A 114 0.86 11.85 -4.55
C TRP A 114 2.12 11.97 -3.69
N ALA A 115 2.24 11.18 -2.63
CA ALA A 115 3.45 11.13 -1.80
C ALA A 115 4.68 10.67 -2.60
N LEU A 116 4.56 9.62 -3.43
CA LEU A 116 5.66 9.14 -4.28
C LEU A 116 6.14 10.21 -5.29
N PHE A 117 5.22 10.96 -5.88
CA PHE A 117 5.57 12.12 -6.73
C PHE A 117 6.27 13.22 -5.92
N ALA A 118 5.81 13.48 -4.69
CA ALA A 118 6.42 14.48 -3.83
C ALA A 118 7.85 14.06 -3.43
N VAL A 119 8.10 12.78 -3.11
CA VAL A 119 9.44 12.24 -2.85
C VAL A 119 10.37 12.49 -4.03
N ARG A 120 9.91 12.23 -5.25
CA ARG A 120 10.72 12.48 -6.44
C ARG A 120 11.07 13.97 -6.61
N ARG A 121 10.13 14.87 -6.35
CA ARG A 121 10.40 16.32 -6.37
C ARG A 121 11.41 16.74 -5.30
N CYS A 122 11.46 16.06 -4.15
CA CYS A 122 12.45 16.32 -3.10
C CYS A 122 13.91 16.02 -3.51
N GLN A 123 14.14 15.33 -4.64
CA GLN A 123 15.50 15.13 -5.19
C GLN A 123 16.11 16.46 -5.64
N THR A 124 15.33 17.30 -6.32
CA THR A 124 15.78 18.57 -6.89
C THR A 124 15.60 19.75 -5.95
N HIS A 125 14.62 19.68 -5.04
CA HIS A 125 14.31 20.76 -4.10
C HIS A 125 14.74 20.41 -2.69
N HIS A 126 15.57 21.29 -2.09
CA HIS A 126 16.10 21.07 -0.74
C HIS A 126 15.19 21.61 0.38
N HIS A 127 14.07 22.22 0.04
CA HIS A 127 13.12 22.80 0.98
C HIS A 127 12.15 21.77 1.57
N VAL A 128 11.42 22.18 2.61
CA VAL A 128 10.34 21.40 3.20
C VAL A 128 9.26 21.13 2.14
N SER A 129 8.92 19.87 1.95
CA SER A 129 7.86 19.47 1.01
C SER A 129 6.52 19.41 1.70
N ILE A 130 5.79 20.53 1.68
CA ILE A 130 4.40 20.57 2.16
C ILE A 130 3.54 19.51 1.46
N SER A 131 3.79 19.28 0.17
CA SER A 131 3.08 18.26 -0.62
C SER A 131 3.25 16.84 -0.05
N LEU A 132 4.45 16.47 0.42
CA LEU A 132 4.68 15.17 1.05
C LEU A 132 3.99 15.07 2.41
N ILE A 133 4.04 16.14 3.21
CA ILE A 133 3.38 16.18 4.52
C ILE A 133 1.86 16.07 4.34
N LEU A 134 1.24 16.83 3.44
CA LEU A 134 -0.20 16.79 3.20
C LEU A 134 -0.65 15.43 2.67
N ALA A 135 0.07 14.85 1.71
CA ALA A 135 -0.23 13.50 1.21
C ALA A 135 -0.16 12.46 2.34
N SER A 136 0.83 12.56 3.24
CA SER A 136 0.98 11.67 4.39
C SER A 136 -0.14 11.84 5.42
N ILE A 137 -0.59 13.06 5.68
CA ILE A 137 -1.76 13.35 6.53
C ILE A 137 -3.03 12.73 5.92
N CYS A 138 -3.24 12.86 4.61
CA CYS A 138 -4.38 12.25 3.93
C CYS A 138 -4.34 10.71 4.01
N ILE A 139 -3.15 10.09 3.89
CA ILE A 139 -2.99 8.64 4.06
C ILE A 139 -3.38 8.22 5.49
N LEU A 140 -2.89 8.93 6.51
CA LEU A 140 -3.23 8.68 7.92
C LEU A 140 -4.72 8.84 8.17
N GLY A 141 -5.34 9.87 7.60
CA GLY A 141 -6.77 10.12 7.71
C GLY A 141 -7.62 9.05 7.02
N CYS A 142 -7.15 8.45 5.92
CA CYS A 142 -7.85 7.35 5.27
C CYS A 142 -7.84 6.08 6.12
N SER A 143 -6.69 5.70 6.66
CA SER A 143 -6.55 4.56 7.58
C SER A 143 -5.17 4.55 8.22
N PHE A 144 -5.11 4.58 9.54
CA PHE A 144 -3.85 4.47 10.27
C PHE A 144 -3.14 3.14 9.98
N PHE A 145 -3.90 2.07 9.74
CA PHE A 145 -3.38 0.74 9.43
C PHE A 145 -2.58 0.73 8.12
N PHE A 146 -3.18 1.20 7.03
CA PHE A 146 -2.50 1.27 5.73
C PHE A 146 -1.42 2.34 5.68
N ALA A 147 -1.42 3.30 6.60
CA ALA A 147 -0.40 4.34 6.68
C ALA A 147 0.98 3.75 6.99
N VAL A 148 1.07 2.72 7.85
CA VAL A 148 2.36 2.07 8.19
C VAL A 148 3.01 1.49 6.93
N GLY A 149 2.28 0.67 6.17
CA GLY A 149 2.75 0.11 4.90
C GLY A 149 3.03 1.17 3.84
N SER A 150 2.23 2.25 3.81
CA SER A 150 2.43 3.38 2.89
C SER A 150 3.71 4.15 3.21
N PHE A 151 4.00 4.40 4.48
CA PHE A 151 5.22 5.08 4.91
C PHE A 151 6.46 4.22 4.63
N LEU A 152 6.36 2.90 4.82
CA LEU A 152 7.39 1.98 4.37
C LEU A 152 7.60 2.06 2.85
N THR A 153 6.53 2.08 2.07
CA THR A 153 6.59 2.23 0.60
C THR A 153 7.28 3.53 0.20
N ILE A 154 6.95 4.64 0.85
CA ILE A 154 7.58 5.95 0.62
C ILE A 154 9.07 5.90 0.96
N ALA A 155 9.44 5.30 2.11
CA ALA A 155 10.85 5.16 2.53
C ALA A 155 11.65 4.26 1.57
N LEU A 156 11.09 3.14 1.13
CA LEU A 156 11.72 2.24 0.17
C LEU A 156 11.88 2.89 -1.20
N TYR A 157 10.90 3.68 -1.65
CA TYR A 157 11.03 4.44 -2.88
C TYR A 157 12.12 5.51 -2.79
N ALA A 158 12.22 6.20 -1.66
CA ALA A 158 13.33 7.13 -1.41
C ALA A 158 14.69 6.42 -1.44
N GLY A 159 14.80 5.23 -0.83
CA GLY A 159 15.99 4.37 -0.90
C GLY A 159 16.33 3.95 -2.33
N PHE A 160 15.32 3.57 -3.12
CA PHE A 160 15.47 3.26 -4.54
C PHE A 160 16.05 4.45 -5.33
N LEU A 161 15.49 5.64 -5.17
CA LEU A 161 15.96 6.85 -5.83
C LEU A 161 17.39 7.22 -5.41
N TYR A 162 17.70 7.08 -4.12
CA TYR A 162 19.04 7.30 -3.58
C TYR A 162 20.09 6.37 -4.20
N LEU A 163 19.73 5.10 -4.43
CA LEU A 163 20.62 4.12 -5.08
C LEU A 163 20.68 4.26 -6.60
N GLN A 164 19.66 4.85 -7.21
CA GLN A 164 19.59 5.09 -8.65
C GLN A 164 20.46 6.28 -9.07
N GLU A 165 20.51 7.33 -8.27
CA GLU A 165 21.21 8.57 -8.58
C GLU A 165 22.46 8.74 -7.70
N SER A 166 23.63 8.65 -8.33
CA SER A 166 24.94 8.73 -7.64
C SER A 166 25.23 10.07 -6.96
N GLY A 167 24.44 11.12 -7.22
CA GLY A 167 24.60 12.46 -6.65
C GLY A 167 23.80 12.75 -5.38
N LEU A 168 22.88 11.88 -5.00
CA LEU A 168 22.03 12.11 -3.82
C LEU A 168 22.81 11.90 -2.51
N LYS A 169 22.68 12.85 -1.59
CA LYS A 169 23.27 12.78 -0.25
C LYS A 169 22.38 11.99 0.71
N LYS A 170 22.95 11.38 1.74
CA LYS A 170 22.20 10.71 2.83
C LYS A 170 21.18 11.64 3.50
N SER A 171 21.42 12.95 3.51
CA SER A 171 20.47 13.95 4.01
C SER A 171 19.11 13.95 3.28
N PHE A 172 19.06 13.45 2.03
CA PHE A 172 17.80 13.24 1.31
C PHE A 172 16.91 12.22 2.03
N LEU A 173 17.45 11.05 2.40
CA LEU A 173 16.71 10.02 3.12
C LEU A 173 16.23 10.52 4.48
N LEU A 174 17.11 11.18 5.22
CA LEU A 174 16.76 11.77 6.52
C LEU A 174 15.63 12.78 6.39
N ARG A 175 15.68 13.65 5.38
CA ARG A 175 14.58 14.62 5.13
C ARG A 175 13.25 13.92 4.89
N ILE A 176 13.20 12.87 4.07
CA ILE A 176 11.95 12.12 3.84
C ILE A 176 11.41 11.58 5.16
N LEU A 177 12.27 10.92 5.97
CA LEU A 177 11.85 10.39 7.28
C LEU A 177 11.35 11.50 8.22
N VAL A 178 12.00 12.66 8.25
CA VAL A 178 11.56 13.82 9.05
C VAL A 178 10.19 14.32 8.59
N HIS A 179 9.91 14.36 7.28
CA HIS A 179 8.58 14.75 6.79
C HIS A 179 7.49 13.76 7.19
N LEU A 180 7.77 12.45 7.12
CA LEU A 180 6.81 11.42 7.55
C LEU A 180 6.57 11.51 9.06
N PHE A 181 7.62 11.68 9.86
CA PHE A 181 7.52 11.88 11.30
C PHE A 181 6.69 13.12 11.64
N PHE A 182 6.96 14.24 10.96
CA PHE A 182 6.23 15.49 11.18
C PHE A 182 4.75 15.35 10.80
N ALA A 183 4.41 14.67 9.70
CA ALA A 183 3.04 14.33 9.35
C ALA A 183 2.34 13.50 10.45
N GLY A 184 3.04 12.51 11.00
CA GLY A 184 2.54 11.73 12.15
C GLY A 184 2.28 12.60 13.38
N MET A 185 3.22 13.49 13.71
CA MET A 185 3.05 14.43 14.84
C MET A 185 1.83 15.35 14.66
N LEU A 186 1.60 15.89 13.46
CA LEU A 186 0.43 16.70 13.17
C LEU A 186 -0.89 15.92 13.31
N CYS A 187 -0.86 14.60 13.10
CA CYS A 187 -2.02 13.73 13.23
C CYS A 187 -2.22 13.16 14.65
N MET A 188 -1.36 13.49 15.62
CA MET A 188 -1.48 12.95 16.99
C MET A 188 -2.80 13.30 17.67
N CYS A 189 -3.47 14.37 17.26
CA CYS A 189 -4.77 14.76 17.77
C CYS A 189 -5.85 13.66 17.59
N PHE A 190 -5.73 12.81 16.56
CA PHE A 190 -6.61 11.66 16.37
C PHE A 190 -5.90 10.31 16.50
N LEU A 191 -4.60 10.23 16.24
CA LEU A 191 -3.85 8.98 16.37
C LEU A 191 -3.73 8.54 17.84
N LEU A 192 -3.49 9.47 18.76
CA LEU A 192 -3.37 9.14 20.18
C LEU A 192 -4.69 8.62 20.77
N PRO A 193 -5.85 9.29 20.59
CA PRO A 193 -7.13 8.71 21.02
C PRO A 193 -7.45 7.38 20.37
N THR A 194 -7.10 7.20 19.08
CA THR A 194 -7.27 5.92 18.39
C THR A 194 -6.43 4.82 19.04
N ALA A 195 -5.15 5.08 19.35
CA ALA A 195 -4.30 4.11 20.01
C ALA A 195 -4.84 3.72 21.39
N LEU A 196 -5.29 4.70 22.17
CA LEU A 196 -5.91 4.45 23.49
C LEU A 196 -7.19 3.62 23.37
N ALA A 197 -8.06 3.91 22.41
CA ALA A 197 -9.29 3.14 22.16
C ALA A 197 -8.97 1.69 21.78
N LEU A 198 -7.97 1.47 20.93
CA LEU A 198 -7.55 0.14 20.52
C LEU A 198 -6.95 -0.69 21.67
N LEU A 199 -6.22 -0.05 22.58
CA LEU A 199 -5.66 -0.72 23.76
C LEU A 199 -6.75 -1.16 24.75
N GLN A 200 -7.87 -0.44 24.81
CA GLN A 200 -8.98 -0.74 25.71
C GLN A 200 -9.97 -1.76 25.11
N GLY A 201 -10.11 -1.82 23.79
CA GLY A 201 -11.21 -2.53 23.14
C GLY A 201 -10.86 -3.88 22.51
N ARG A 202 -9.58 -4.27 22.41
CA ARG A 202 -9.22 -5.55 21.78
C ARG A 202 -8.99 -6.64 22.80
N SER A 203 -9.74 -7.76 22.61
CA SER A 203 -9.49 -9.02 23.30
C SER A 203 -8.04 -9.48 23.07
N GLU A 204 -7.42 -10.00 24.12
CA GLU A 204 -6.08 -10.56 24.06
C GLU A 204 -5.99 -11.60 22.93
N THR A 205 -5.12 -11.38 21.98
CA THR A 205 -4.70 -12.42 21.05
C THR A 205 -3.95 -13.46 21.88
N HIS A 206 -4.47 -14.68 21.98
CA HIS A 206 -3.77 -15.78 22.62
C HIS A 206 -2.46 -16.05 21.85
N LEU A 207 -1.36 -15.53 22.38
CA LEU A 207 -0.01 -15.71 21.84
C LEU A 207 0.51 -17.08 22.31
N ASP A 208 0.06 -18.16 21.66
CA ASP A 208 0.52 -19.51 21.94
C ASP A 208 1.89 -19.79 21.25
N LYS A 209 2.51 -20.92 21.62
CA LYS A 209 3.80 -21.33 21.04
C LYS A 209 3.71 -21.52 19.50
N LYS A 210 2.55 -21.94 18.99
CA LYS A 210 2.32 -22.16 17.56
C LYS A 210 2.36 -20.84 16.80
N PHE A 211 1.72 -19.80 17.35
CA PHE A 211 1.75 -18.46 16.78
C PHE A 211 3.20 -17.92 16.64
N TRP A 212 4.01 -18.08 17.69
CA TRP A 212 5.41 -17.63 17.64
C TRP A 212 6.25 -18.42 16.63
N LEU A 213 5.99 -19.72 16.46
CA LEU A 213 6.62 -20.49 15.40
C LEU A 213 6.24 -19.94 14.01
N GLU A 214 4.96 -19.61 13.80
CA GLU A 214 4.50 -19.01 12.54
C GLU A 214 5.13 -17.64 12.27
N VAL A 215 5.40 -16.83 13.30
CA VAL A 215 6.06 -15.54 13.18
C VAL A 215 7.53 -15.67 12.79
N PHE A 216 8.27 -16.61 13.40
CA PHE A 216 9.72 -16.69 13.23
C PHE A 216 10.18 -17.64 12.12
N VAL A 217 9.36 -18.58 11.69
CA VAL A 217 9.71 -19.49 10.61
C VAL A 217 9.50 -18.81 9.25
N PRO A 218 10.55 -18.62 8.43
CA PRO A 218 10.40 -18.08 7.09
C PRO A 218 9.48 -18.97 6.26
N THR A 219 8.38 -18.44 5.79
CA THR A 219 7.42 -19.17 4.98
C THR A 219 7.16 -18.44 3.68
N VAL A 220 7.41 -19.10 2.55
CA VAL A 220 7.04 -18.57 1.25
C VAL A 220 5.57 -18.87 1.02
N GLN A 221 4.70 -17.92 1.37
CA GLN A 221 3.29 -18.04 1.03
C GLN A 221 3.08 -17.61 -0.42
N LEU A 222 3.21 -18.57 -1.33
CA LEU A 222 3.02 -18.34 -2.77
C LEU A 222 1.67 -17.70 -3.09
N SER A 223 0.66 -17.95 -2.27
CA SER A 223 -0.66 -17.33 -2.39
C SER A 223 -0.62 -15.79 -2.41
N TYR A 224 0.32 -15.14 -1.71
CA TYR A 224 0.44 -13.68 -1.72
C TYR A 224 0.89 -13.11 -3.07
N PHE A 225 1.47 -13.91 -3.94
CA PHE A 225 1.87 -13.53 -5.29
C PHE A 225 0.77 -13.76 -6.31
N PHE A 226 -0.15 -14.69 -6.02
CA PHE A 226 -1.28 -15.02 -6.90
C PHE A 226 -2.50 -14.13 -6.61
N TYR A 227 -3.66 -14.52 -7.17
CA TYR A 227 -4.92 -13.79 -7.01
C TYR A 227 -5.53 -13.94 -5.61
N GLN A 228 -4.73 -13.68 -4.57
CA GLN A 228 -5.22 -13.58 -3.21
C GLN A 228 -5.52 -12.11 -2.87
N PRO A 229 -6.64 -11.85 -2.15
CA PRO A 229 -7.05 -10.46 -1.79
C PRO A 229 -6.03 -9.72 -0.93
N TYR A 230 -5.23 -10.45 -0.18
CA TYR A 230 -4.29 -9.93 0.81
C TYR A 230 -2.85 -10.26 0.40
N GLY A 231 -2.33 -9.51 -0.54
CA GLY A 231 -0.97 -9.71 -1.03
C GLY A 231 -0.63 -8.73 -2.13
N VAL A 232 0.40 -9.02 -2.88
CA VAL A 232 0.80 -8.22 -4.05
C VAL A 232 -0.06 -8.57 -5.28
N GLY A 233 -0.49 -9.84 -5.39
CA GLY A 233 -1.48 -10.33 -6.33
C GLY A 233 -1.23 -9.96 -7.80
N LEU A 234 0.02 -10.03 -8.25
CA LEU A 234 0.44 -9.65 -9.60
C LEU A 234 0.60 -10.82 -10.56
N THR A 235 0.10 -11.99 -10.21
CA THR A 235 0.35 -13.25 -10.92
C THR A 235 1.78 -13.78 -10.73
N ILE A 236 2.01 -15.00 -11.25
CA ILE A 236 3.32 -15.63 -11.22
C ILE A 236 4.40 -14.82 -11.95
N THR A 237 4.01 -14.05 -12.96
CA THR A 237 4.93 -13.18 -13.68
C THR A 237 5.50 -12.07 -12.81
N GLY A 238 4.73 -11.59 -11.80
CA GLY A 238 5.20 -10.63 -10.81
C GLY A 238 6.27 -11.22 -9.90
N LEU A 239 6.06 -12.44 -9.37
CA LEU A 239 7.07 -13.16 -8.61
C LEU A 239 8.34 -13.37 -9.44
N PHE A 240 8.16 -13.75 -10.71
CA PHE A 240 9.27 -13.95 -11.62
C PHE A 240 10.06 -12.65 -11.85
N ALA A 241 9.38 -11.52 -12.05
CA ALA A 241 10.03 -10.22 -12.18
C ALA A 241 10.83 -9.83 -10.93
N LEU A 242 10.32 -10.11 -9.73
CA LEU A 242 11.03 -9.90 -8.47
C LEU A 242 12.29 -10.79 -8.38
N LEU A 243 12.18 -12.06 -8.70
CA LEU A 243 13.32 -12.99 -8.70
C LEU A 243 14.40 -12.55 -9.70
N VAL A 244 14.03 -12.21 -10.93
CA VAL A 244 14.98 -11.70 -11.94
C VAL A 244 15.61 -10.38 -11.47
N GLY A 245 14.83 -9.52 -10.80
CA GLY A 245 15.30 -8.27 -10.23
C GLY A 245 16.42 -8.45 -9.19
N CYS A 246 16.45 -9.57 -8.47
CA CYS A 246 17.52 -9.87 -7.51
C CYS A 246 18.90 -10.06 -8.18
N TRP A 247 18.92 -10.57 -9.39
CA TRP A 247 20.18 -10.81 -10.13
C TRP A 247 20.57 -9.66 -11.07
N THR A 248 19.79 -8.59 -11.14
CA THR A 248 20.12 -7.44 -11.99
C THR A 248 21.38 -6.71 -11.50
N LYS A 249 22.16 -6.15 -12.44
CA LYS A 249 23.31 -5.29 -12.12
C LYS A 249 22.89 -3.91 -11.58
N LYS A 250 21.63 -3.49 -11.80
CA LYS A 250 21.10 -2.20 -11.35
C LYS A 250 20.84 -2.25 -9.83
N LYS A 251 21.73 -1.65 -9.03
CA LYS A 251 21.68 -1.69 -7.56
C LYS A 251 20.31 -1.30 -6.98
N ALA A 252 19.69 -0.26 -7.51
CA ALA A 252 18.39 0.23 -7.04
C ALA A 252 17.25 -0.80 -7.27
N VAL A 253 17.20 -1.45 -8.44
CA VAL A 253 16.22 -2.48 -8.76
C VAL A 253 16.44 -3.72 -7.89
N ARG A 254 17.71 -4.14 -7.75
CA ARG A 254 18.07 -5.27 -6.88
C ARG A 254 17.67 -5.01 -5.42
N PHE A 255 17.91 -3.80 -4.91
CA PHE A 255 17.48 -3.40 -3.58
C PHE A 255 15.96 -3.58 -3.39
N LEU A 256 15.13 -3.03 -4.30
CA LEU A 256 13.68 -3.20 -4.20
C LEU A 256 13.26 -4.66 -4.28
N SER A 257 13.81 -5.42 -5.23
CA SER A 257 13.44 -6.81 -5.44
C SER A 257 13.76 -7.67 -4.21
N VAL A 258 14.98 -7.54 -3.67
CA VAL A 258 15.39 -8.27 -2.46
C VAL A 258 14.53 -7.86 -1.27
N THR A 259 14.33 -6.56 -1.06
CA THR A 259 13.52 -6.07 0.08
C THR A 259 12.07 -6.55 -0.02
N LEU A 260 11.44 -6.47 -1.20
CA LEU A 260 10.07 -6.95 -1.39
C LEU A 260 9.96 -8.47 -1.17
N LEU A 261 10.92 -9.27 -1.66
CA LEU A 261 10.94 -10.71 -1.39
C LEU A 261 11.14 -11.01 0.09
N LEU A 262 12.03 -10.31 0.78
CA LEU A 262 12.21 -10.48 2.23
C LEU A 262 10.95 -10.15 3.00
N LEU A 263 10.27 -9.05 2.66
CA LEU A 263 9.00 -8.67 3.27
C LEU A 263 7.92 -9.73 3.06
N LEU A 264 7.86 -10.33 1.86
CA LEU A 264 6.87 -11.34 1.51
C LEU A 264 7.19 -12.75 2.06
N CYS A 265 8.46 -13.03 2.36
CA CYS A 265 8.90 -14.35 2.84
C CYS A 265 9.14 -14.43 4.35
N LEU A 266 9.23 -13.29 5.03
CA LEU A 266 9.50 -13.22 6.47
C LEU A 266 8.25 -12.77 7.24
N PRO A 267 7.48 -13.70 7.85
CA PRO A 267 6.26 -13.37 8.58
C PRO A 267 6.50 -12.38 9.73
N MET A 268 7.69 -12.42 10.34
CA MET A 268 8.09 -11.46 11.37
C MET A 268 8.00 -10.00 10.89
N LEU A 269 8.41 -9.72 9.64
CA LEU A 269 8.31 -8.38 9.07
C LEU A 269 6.86 -8.00 8.82
N LEU A 270 6.03 -8.95 8.38
CA LEU A 270 4.59 -8.75 8.24
C LEU A 270 3.94 -8.43 9.58
N TYR A 271 4.28 -9.17 10.63
CA TYR A 271 3.79 -8.95 12.00
C TYR A 271 4.16 -7.54 12.52
N LEU A 272 5.41 -7.10 12.26
CA LEU A 272 5.88 -5.75 12.58
C LEU A 272 5.05 -4.67 11.86
N ILE A 273 4.83 -4.83 10.54
CA ILE A 273 4.07 -3.85 9.73
C ILE A 273 2.60 -3.80 10.15
N ASN A 274 2.04 -4.92 10.59
CA ASN A 274 0.68 -5.00 11.15
C ASN A 274 0.59 -4.51 12.62
N GLY A 275 1.61 -3.85 13.15
CA GLY A 275 1.63 -3.28 14.49
C GLY A 275 1.58 -4.33 15.59
N PHE A 276 2.21 -5.49 15.39
CA PHE A 276 2.29 -6.62 16.34
C PHE A 276 0.92 -7.22 16.71
N GLN A 277 -0.06 -7.16 15.81
CA GLN A 277 -1.43 -7.62 16.11
C GLN A 277 -1.76 -8.98 15.49
N TYR A 278 -1.39 -9.19 14.24
CA TYR A 278 -1.73 -10.40 13.48
C TYR A 278 -0.85 -10.57 12.23
N LEU A 279 -0.89 -11.78 11.68
CA LEU A 279 -0.20 -12.15 10.43
C LEU A 279 -1.21 -12.11 9.27
N ASP A 280 -1.49 -10.93 8.73
CA ASP A 280 -2.40 -10.77 7.59
C ASP A 280 -1.73 -9.98 6.47
N GLY A 281 -1.80 -10.49 5.25
CA GLY A 281 -1.17 -9.91 4.07
C GLY A 281 -1.69 -8.54 3.62
N LYS A 282 -2.74 -7.99 4.24
CA LYS A 282 -3.27 -6.65 3.92
C LYS A 282 -2.20 -5.57 3.93
N ALA A 283 -1.21 -5.69 4.83
CA ALA A 283 -0.12 -4.73 4.94
C ALA A 283 0.79 -4.68 3.71
N TYR A 284 0.69 -5.65 2.81
CA TYR A 284 1.46 -5.66 1.55
C TYR A 284 0.83 -4.81 0.44
N ILE A 285 -0.46 -4.50 0.53
CA ILE A 285 -1.16 -3.74 -0.52
C ILE A 285 -0.49 -2.39 -0.81
N PRO A 286 -0.03 -1.60 0.18
CA PRO A 286 0.71 -0.36 -0.08
C PRO A 286 2.03 -0.54 -0.85
N LEU A 287 2.63 -1.75 -0.84
CA LEU A 287 3.87 -2.04 -1.56
C LEU A 287 3.66 -2.30 -3.07
N LEU A 288 2.41 -2.44 -3.50
CA LEU A 288 2.05 -2.74 -4.88
C LEU A 288 2.68 -1.78 -5.92
N PRO A 289 2.73 -0.45 -5.71
CA PRO A 289 3.40 0.47 -6.64
C PRO A 289 4.88 0.13 -6.85
N LEU A 290 5.58 -0.34 -5.81
CA LEU A 290 6.99 -0.73 -5.91
C LEU A 290 7.18 -2.07 -6.63
N ALA A 291 6.28 -3.03 -6.41
CA ALA A 291 6.27 -4.29 -7.16
C ALA A 291 6.03 -4.04 -8.65
N ILE A 292 5.10 -3.16 -8.99
CA ILE A 292 4.85 -2.71 -10.37
C ILE A 292 6.08 -2.00 -10.96
N LEU A 293 6.80 -1.21 -10.17
CA LEU A 293 8.03 -0.56 -10.62
C LEU A 293 9.11 -1.60 -11.01
N VAL A 294 9.29 -2.64 -10.18
CA VAL A 294 10.21 -3.75 -10.51
C VAL A 294 9.75 -4.48 -11.77
N TYR A 295 8.44 -4.68 -11.92
CA TYR A 295 7.86 -5.29 -13.11
C TYR A 295 8.16 -4.48 -14.38
N GLY A 296 8.05 -3.16 -14.31
CA GLY A 296 8.41 -2.27 -15.40
C GLY A 296 9.89 -2.38 -15.81
N PHE A 297 10.80 -2.50 -14.84
CA PHE A 297 12.22 -2.75 -15.11
C PHE A 297 12.47 -4.12 -15.75
N PHE A 298 11.71 -5.13 -15.36
CA PHE A 298 11.74 -6.44 -16.00
C PHE A 298 11.35 -6.34 -17.49
N PHE A 299 10.21 -5.70 -17.80
CA PHE A 299 9.80 -5.48 -19.20
C PHE A 299 10.82 -4.65 -19.99
N GLN A 300 11.38 -3.61 -19.39
CA GLN A 300 12.44 -2.82 -20.03
C GLN A 300 13.66 -3.69 -20.38
N SER A 301 14.04 -4.60 -19.46
CA SER A 301 15.18 -5.50 -19.67
C SER A 301 14.92 -6.52 -20.78
N LEU A 302 13.68 -6.96 -20.95
CA LEU A 302 13.26 -7.81 -22.05
C LEU A 302 13.31 -7.04 -23.39
N GLN A 303 12.77 -5.83 -23.42
CA GLN A 303 12.73 -4.99 -24.60
C GLN A 303 14.14 -4.63 -25.09
N THR A 304 15.06 -4.36 -24.16
CA THR A 304 16.47 -4.04 -24.48
C THR A 304 17.35 -5.27 -24.70
N LYS A 305 16.78 -6.47 -24.74
CA LYS A 305 17.48 -7.76 -24.89
C LYS A 305 18.62 -7.99 -23.85
N GLN A 306 18.59 -7.31 -22.73
CA GLN A 306 19.53 -7.55 -21.61
C GLN A 306 19.32 -8.90 -20.97
N ILE A 307 18.13 -9.47 -21.12
CA ILE A 307 17.76 -10.81 -20.66
C ILE A 307 17.21 -11.58 -21.86
N SER A 308 17.74 -12.77 -22.11
CA SER A 308 17.29 -13.62 -23.22
C SER A 308 16.00 -14.36 -22.84
N TRP A 309 15.02 -14.36 -23.71
CA TRP A 309 13.82 -15.20 -23.55
C TRP A 309 14.15 -16.68 -23.40
N LYS A 310 15.22 -17.18 -24.05
CA LYS A 310 15.66 -18.58 -23.93
C LYS A 310 16.07 -18.97 -22.52
N THR A 311 16.63 -18.02 -21.75
CA THR A 311 17.01 -18.23 -20.35
C THR A 311 15.80 -18.15 -19.41
N ILE A 312 14.79 -17.35 -19.77
CA ILE A 312 13.61 -17.07 -18.96
C ILE A 312 12.55 -18.14 -19.13
N LEU A 313 12.35 -18.63 -20.35
CA LEU A 313 11.25 -19.53 -20.70
C LEU A 313 11.19 -20.80 -19.84
N PRO A 314 12.28 -21.53 -19.56
CA PRO A 314 12.21 -22.70 -18.69
C PRO A 314 11.77 -22.36 -17.26
N LEU A 315 12.29 -21.27 -16.69
CA LEU A 315 11.92 -20.81 -15.36
C LEU A 315 10.46 -20.34 -15.30
N PHE A 316 10.01 -19.67 -16.34
CA PHE A 316 8.63 -19.23 -16.48
C PHE A 316 7.65 -20.41 -16.58
N VAL A 317 7.99 -21.43 -17.39
CA VAL A 317 7.19 -22.65 -17.50
C VAL A 317 7.13 -23.39 -16.17
N LEU A 318 8.25 -23.49 -15.46
CA LEU A 318 8.32 -24.16 -14.16
C LEU A 318 7.48 -23.45 -13.11
N LEU A 319 7.47 -22.12 -13.12
CA LEU A 319 6.62 -21.31 -12.25
C LEU A 319 5.14 -21.39 -12.63
N LEU A 320 4.80 -21.43 -13.91
CA LEU A 320 3.43 -21.68 -14.37
C LEU A 320 2.94 -23.06 -13.93
N ALA A 321 3.75 -24.09 -14.09
CA ALA A 321 3.42 -25.45 -13.67
C ALA A 321 3.21 -25.51 -12.15
N SER A 322 4.07 -24.85 -11.36
CA SER A 322 3.90 -24.81 -9.90
C SER A 322 2.63 -24.05 -9.49
N GLY A 323 2.29 -22.97 -10.20
CA GLY A 323 1.05 -22.21 -9.98
C GLY A 323 -0.20 -23.04 -10.33
N PHE A 324 -0.16 -23.79 -11.41
CA PHE A 324 -1.23 -24.70 -11.80
C PHE A 324 -1.41 -25.83 -10.77
N PHE A 325 -0.32 -26.43 -10.32
CA PHE A 325 -0.34 -27.46 -9.28
C PHE A 325 -0.89 -26.93 -7.97
N PHE A 326 -0.53 -25.70 -7.57
CA PHE A 326 -1.07 -25.06 -6.38
C PHE A 326 -2.57 -24.77 -6.50
N ALA A 327 -3.02 -24.23 -7.64
CA ALA A 327 -4.44 -23.97 -7.90
C ALA A 327 -5.27 -25.26 -7.92
N TRP A 328 -4.73 -26.34 -8.49
CA TRP A 328 -5.37 -27.66 -8.53
C TRP A 328 -5.60 -28.25 -7.13
N ASN A 329 -4.65 -28.06 -6.20
CA ASN A 329 -4.77 -28.56 -4.83
C ASN A 329 -5.62 -27.66 -3.90
N MET A 330 -6.09 -26.50 -4.39
CA MET A 330 -6.99 -25.62 -3.64
C MET A 330 -8.48 -25.79 -4.03
N LEU A 331 -8.75 -26.47 -5.15
CA LEU A 331 -10.09 -26.87 -5.61
C LEU A 331 -10.49 -28.22 -5.04
#